data_7131af1c94a67fe167b7a8ccac58922c
#
_entry.id   7131af1c94a67fe167b7a8ccac58922c
#
_cell.length_a   1.000
_cell.length_b   1.000
_cell.length_c   1.000
_cell.angle_alpha   90.00
_cell.angle_beta   90.00
_cell.angle_gamma   90.00
#
_symmetry.space_group_name_H-M   'P 1'
#
loop_
_entity.id
_entity.type
_entity.pdbx_description
1 polymer ?
#
loop_
_entity_poly.entity_id
_entity_poly.type
_entity_poly.pdbx_seq_one_letter_code
_entity_poly.pdbx_strand_id
1 'polypeptide(L)'
;VTLTLTTTWVTKMSVYFSYLPNFDYVNRIPGEQNISSYIEVKNLFKRVKISNDIFQDLTNFEKYIIQGDDRPDVVAQKVYGEPTFDWVVLLSNNIINIQNEWPMSNQTFEKYMNKKYGAIDYNNIHHYETKEIKDSSNTYVIQKKGIEVPSDFTLTYFDPSLNGERTITDTNRGITNLEYELKIQDEKRNIFILRDTLIAAITEQIKELLAYEPGSTQYVDTNLVRGDNINLY
;
A
#
# COMPACT_ATOMS: atom_id res chain seq x y z
N VAL A 1 -48.30 -7.07 16.99
CA VAL A 1 -47.09 -7.90 16.88
C VAL A 1 -46.01 -7.06 16.24
N THR A 2 -45.15 -6.46 17.05
CA THR A 2 -44.08 -5.57 16.63
C THR A 2 -42.83 -6.43 16.42
N LEU A 3 -42.43 -6.65 15.19
CA LEU A 3 -41.15 -7.27 14.83
C LEU A 3 -40.04 -6.25 15.04
N THR A 4 -39.29 -6.36 16.12
CA THR A 4 -38.03 -5.67 16.33
C THR A 4 -36.94 -6.42 15.57
N LEU A 5 -36.53 -5.87 14.41
CA LEU A 5 -35.32 -6.26 13.69
C LEU A 5 -34.11 -5.79 14.52
N THR A 6 -33.54 -6.66 15.33
CA THR A 6 -32.22 -6.47 15.90
C THR A 6 -31.16 -6.72 14.79
N THR A 7 -30.73 -5.67 14.14
CA THR A 7 -29.52 -5.69 13.30
C THR A 7 -28.30 -5.87 14.21
N THR A 8 -27.90 -7.11 14.43
CA THR A 8 -26.60 -7.43 14.99
C THR A 8 -25.53 -7.05 13.95
N TRP A 9 -24.88 -5.92 14.17
CA TRP A 9 -23.62 -5.59 13.50
C TRP A 9 -22.55 -6.55 14.02
N VAL A 10 -22.52 -7.76 13.46
CA VAL A 10 -21.34 -8.60 13.59
C VAL A 10 -20.27 -7.90 12.74
N THR A 11 -19.32 -7.24 13.38
CA THR A 11 -18.08 -6.80 12.76
C THR A 11 -17.39 -8.06 12.24
N LYS A 12 -17.59 -8.36 10.95
CA LYS A 12 -16.95 -9.48 10.27
C LYS A 12 -15.46 -9.11 10.21
N MET A 13 -14.67 -9.72 11.07
CA MET A 13 -13.21 -9.54 11.05
C MET A 13 -12.67 -9.93 9.68
N SER A 14 -11.63 -9.26 9.22
CA SER A 14 -10.93 -9.62 7.98
C SER A 14 -10.66 -11.13 7.96
N VAL A 15 -11.13 -11.80 6.92
CA VAL A 15 -11.02 -13.26 6.79
C VAL A 15 -9.56 -13.71 6.71
N TYR A 16 -8.65 -12.81 6.28
CA TYR A 16 -7.21 -13.09 6.19
C TYR A 16 -6.62 -13.66 7.49
N PHE A 17 -6.96 -13.07 8.64
CA PHE A 17 -6.45 -13.55 9.93
C PHE A 17 -6.94 -14.96 10.29
N SER A 18 -8.07 -15.41 9.72
CA SER A 18 -8.54 -16.78 9.92
C SER A 18 -7.66 -17.81 9.21
N TYR A 19 -7.00 -17.42 8.12
CA TYR A 19 -6.10 -18.29 7.37
C TYR A 19 -4.72 -18.45 8.02
N LEU A 20 -4.34 -17.54 8.93
CA LEU A 20 -3.07 -17.66 9.64
C LEU A 20 -3.08 -18.90 10.51
N PRO A 21 -2.00 -19.71 10.48
CA PRO A 21 -1.87 -20.86 11.36
C PRO A 21 -1.67 -20.44 12.80
N ASN A 22 -1.88 -21.35 13.71
CA ASN A 22 -1.79 -21.13 15.13
C ASN A 22 -0.37 -21.47 15.65
N PHE A 23 -0.09 -20.94 16.80
CA PHE A 23 1.19 -21.15 17.49
C PHE A 23 0.90 -21.33 18.99
N ASP A 24 1.35 -22.44 19.55
CA ASP A 24 1.29 -22.69 20.99
C ASP A 24 2.39 -21.90 21.69
N TYR A 25 2.01 -20.88 22.43
CA TYR A 25 2.91 -20.03 23.19
C TYR A 25 2.85 -20.35 24.68
N VAL A 26 4.02 -20.37 25.33
CA VAL A 26 4.08 -20.60 26.77
C VAL A 26 3.36 -19.50 27.54
N ASN A 27 2.41 -19.84 28.38
CA ASN A 27 1.71 -18.88 29.21
C ASN A 27 2.66 -18.27 30.24
N ARG A 28 2.91 -16.98 30.16
CA ARG A 28 3.75 -16.22 31.10
C ARG A 28 2.96 -15.27 32.01
N ILE A 29 1.66 -15.46 32.12
CA ILE A 29 0.83 -14.62 33.00
C ILE A 29 1.21 -14.94 34.46
N PRO A 30 1.64 -13.96 35.27
CA PRO A 30 1.98 -14.17 36.67
C PRO A 30 0.80 -14.78 37.44
N GLY A 31 1.02 -15.88 38.14
CA GLY A 31 0.03 -16.58 38.91
C GLY A 31 -0.64 -17.79 38.24
N GLU A 32 -0.49 -17.92 36.90
CA GLU A 32 -1.05 -19.05 36.12
C GLU A 32 0.05 -19.96 35.53
N GLN A 33 1.28 -19.79 35.97
CA GLN A 33 2.45 -20.47 35.39
C GLN A 33 2.52 -21.94 35.85
N ASN A 34 1.94 -22.83 35.06
CA ASN A 34 2.34 -24.23 35.01
C ASN A 34 3.32 -24.41 33.84
N ILE A 35 4.39 -25.18 34.05
CA ILE A 35 5.44 -25.45 33.05
C ILE A 35 4.88 -26.03 31.73
N SER A 36 3.65 -26.51 31.74
CA SER A 36 2.96 -27.13 30.61
C SER A 36 1.74 -26.36 30.11
N SER A 37 1.53 -25.12 30.54
CA SER A 37 0.38 -24.36 30.05
C SER A 37 0.75 -23.57 28.81
N TYR A 38 0.14 -23.93 27.69
CA TYR A 38 0.27 -23.23 26.42
C TYR A 38 -1.01 -22.45 26.14
N ILE A 39 -0.85 -21.32 25.47
CA ILE A 39 -1.96 -20.53 24.90
C ILE A 39 -1.81 -20.57 23.40
N GLU A 40 -2.85 -21.04 22.72
CA GLU A 40 -2.92 -21.04 21.28
C GLU A 40 -3.18 -19.62 20.76
N VAL A 41 -2.29 -19.08 19.95
CA VAL A 41 -2.36 -17.74 19.37
C VAL A 41 -2.14 -17.80 17.87
N LYS A 42 -2.67 -16.83 17.15
CA LYS A 42 -2.41 -16.70 15.70
C LYS A 42 -0.96 -16.30 15.44
N ASN A 43 -0.30 -16.96 14.49
CA ASN A 43 1.06 -16.63 14.09
C ASN A 43 1.07 -15.39 13.17
N LEU A 44 1.15 -14.21 13.75
CA LEU A 44 1.21 -12.94 13.01
C LEU A 44 2.56 -12.68 12.32
N PHE A 45 3.58 -13.50 12.56
CA PHE A 45 4.89 -13.40 11.91
C PHE A 45 4.90 -14.05 10.53
N LYS A 46 3.94 -14.96 10.24
CA LYS A 46 3.79 -15.53 8.91
C LYS A 46 3.10 -14.53 7.99
N ARG A 47 3.69 -14.32 6.85
CA ARG A 47 3.17 -13.47 5.77
C ARG A 47 3.31 -14.18 4.44
N VAL A 48 2.33 -13.99 3.58
CA VAL A 48 2.37 -14.47 2.20
C VAL A 48 2.42 -13.32 1.22
N LYS A 49 2.86 -13.65 0.02
CA LYS A 49 2.87 -12.80 -1.17
C LYS A 49 2.16 -13.56 -2.29
N ILE A 50 1.48 -12.85 -3.17
CA ILE A 50 0.94 -13.43 -4.41
C ILE A 50 2.11 -14.02 -5.19
N SER A 51 1.92 -15.22 -5.77
CA SER A 51 2.96 -15.89 -6.55
C SER A 51 3.45 -14.99 -7.69
N ASN A 52 4.73 -15.13 -8.01
CA ASN A 52 5.33 -14.32 -9.08
C ASN A 52 4.65 -14.58 -10.45
N ASP A 53 4.18 -15.80 -10.70
CA ASP A 53 3.52 -16.16 -11.96
C ASP A 53 2.23 -15.37 -12.18
N ILE A 54 1.44 -15.17 -11.11
CA ILE A 54 0.22 -14.36 -11.16
C ILE A 54 0.58 -12.87 -11.21
N PHE A 55 1.60 -12.46 -10.45
CA PHE A 55 1.97 -11.05 -10.32
C PHE A 55 2.65 -10.48 -11.57
N GLN A 56 3.34 -11.31 -12.36
CA GLN A 56 4.00 -10.90 -13.60
C GLN A 56 3.05 -10.71 -14.77
N ASP A 57 1.88 -11.36 -14.75
CA ASP A 57 0.89 -11.20 -15.80
C ASP A 57 -0.07 -10.04 -15.48
N LEU A 58 0.17 -8.91 -16.14
CA LEU A 58 -0.64 -7.70 -15.99
C LEU A 58 -2.11 -7.90 -16.39
N THR A 59 -2.44 -8.95 -17.16
CA THR A 59 -3.83 -9.24 -17.55
C THR A 59 -4.68 -9.73 -16.37
N ASN A 60 -4.03 -10.18 -15.29
CA ASN A 60 -4.67 -10.59 -14.04
C ASN A 60 -5.17 -9.42 -13.19
N PHE A 61 -4.76 -8.20 -13.53
CA PHE A 61 -5.05 -7.01 -12.76
C PHE A 61 -5.80 -5.96 -13.59
N GLU A 62 -6.57 -5.16 -12.90
CA GLU A 62 -7.24 -3.98 -13.45
C GLU A 62 -6.75 -2.73 -12.70
N LYS A 63 -6.58 -1.63 -13.43
CA LYS A 63 -6.24 -0.35 -12.79
C LYS A 63 -7.48 0.22 -12.11
N TYR A 64 -7.31 0.66 -10.88
CA TYR A 64 -8.34 1.29 -10.09
C TYR A 64 -7.83 2.58 -9.46
N ILE A 65 -8.67 3.60 -9.40
CA ILE A 65 -8.36 4.87 -8.75
C ILE A 65 -9.23 4.98 -7.51
N ILE A 66 -8.59 5.04 -6.33
CA ILE A 66 -9.28 5.18 -5.04
C ILE A 66 -10.04 6.50 -5.01
N GLN A 67 -11.34 6.44 -4.75
CA GLN A 67 -12.23 7.59 -4.69
C GLN A 67 -12.30 8.16 -3.28
N GLY A 68 -12.13 9.48 -3.17
CA GLY A 68 -12.26 10.18 -1.87
C GLY A 68 -11.39 9.57 -0.76
N ASP A 69 -12.00 9.27 0.37
CA ASP A 69 -11.36 8.68 1.55
C ASP A 69 -11.68 7.17 1.69
N ASP A 70 -11.90 6.48 0.57
CA ASP A 70 -12.24 5.04 0.59
C ASP A 70 -11.14 4.23 1.28
N ARG A 71 -11.56 3.40 2.22
CA ARG A 71 -10.70 2.43 2.90
C ARG A 71 -10.61 1.13 2.08
N PRO A 72 -9.60 0.26 2.34
CA PRO A 72 -9.47 -1.00 1.60
C PRO A 72 -10.73 -1.88 1.62
N ASP A 73 -11.46 -1.92 2.74
CA ASP A 73 -12.71 -2.65 2.89
C ASP A 73 -13.84 -2.07 2.01
N VAL A 74 -13.89 -0.74 1.88
CA VAL A 74 -14.87 -0.07 1.00
C VAL A 74 -14.54 -0.33 -0.47
N VAL A 75 -13.25 -0.29 -0.83
CA VAL A 75 -12.81 -0.63 -2.19
C VAL A 75 -13.15 -2.08 -2.51
N ALA A 76 -12.86 -3.03 -1.60
CA ALA A 76 -13.21 -4.43 -1.76
C ALA A 76 -14.72 -4.63 -1.94
N GLN A 77 -15.55 -3.93 -1.15
CA GLN A 77 -17.01 -3.96 -1.31
C GLN A 77 -17.47 -3.45 -2.69
N LYS A 78 -16.86 -2.38 -3.18
CA LYS A 78 -17.20 -1.81 -4.50
C LYS A 78 -16.82 -2.72 -5.67
N VAL A 79 -15.67 -3.38 -5.56
CA VAL A 79 -15.11 -4.18 -6.65
C VAL A 79 -15.57 -5.64 -6.60
N TYR A 80 -15.50 -6.26 -5.43
CA TYR A 80 -15.77 -7.70 -5.24
C TYR A 80 -17.16 -7.99 -4.64
N GLY A 81 -17.89 -6.94 -4.21
CA GLY A 81 -19.17 -7.11 -3.52
C GLY A 81 -19.06 -7.61 -2.08
N GLU A 82 -17.85 -7.84 -1.57
CA GLU A 82 -17.59 -8.39 -0.23
C GLU A 82 -16.43 -7.63 0.45
N PRO A 83 -16.66 -6.92 1.58
CA PRO A 83 -15.64 -6.10 2.24
C PRO A 83 -14.52 -6.92 2.88
N THR A 84 -14.74 -8.22 3.12
CA THR A 84 -13.75 -9.11 3.72
C THR A 84 -12.59 -9.47 2.79
N PHE A 85 -12.64 -9.07 1.52
CA PHE A 85 -11.54 -9.17 0.57
C PHE A 85 -10.61 -7.95 0.57
N ASP A 86 -10.65 -7.11 1.60
CA ASP A 86 -9.72 -6.00 1.83
C ASP A 86 -8.25 -6.43 1.72
N TRP A 87 -7.93 -7.61 2.24
CA TRP A 87 -6.59 -8.19 2.15
C TRP A 87 -6.15 -8.50 0.72
N VAL A 88 -7.07 -8.85 -0.20
CA VAL A 88 -6.75 -9.05 -1.63
C VAL A 88 -6.30 -7.74 -2.24
N VAL A 89 -7.01 -6.63 -1.96
CA VAL A 89 -6.64 -5.28 -2.42
C VAL A 89 -5.25 -4.90 -1.92
N LEU A 90 -4.94 -5.16 -0.65
CA LEU A 90 -3.64 -4.84 -0.06
C LEU A 90 -2.52 -5.71 -0.63
N LEU A 91 -2.73 -7.02 -0.77
CA LEU A 91 -1.73 -7.93 -1.34
C LEU A 91 -1.45 -7.66 -2.82
N SER A 92 -2.48 -7.29 -3.61
CA SER A 92 -2.33 -6.96 -5.04
C SER A 92 -1.38 -5.77 -5.25
N ASN A 93 -1.27 -4.89 -4.27
CA ASN A 93 -0.41 -3.71 -4.30
C ASN A 93 0.83 -3.85 -3.41
N ASN A 94 1.05 -5.03 -2.82
CA ASN A 94 2.13 -5.28 -1.86
C ASN A 94 2.16 -4.28 -0.69
N ILE A 95 0.99 -3.77 -0.28
CA ILE A 95 0.86 -2.83 0.83
C ILE A 95 1.02 -3.58 2.16
N ILE A 96 2.00 -3.17 2.94
CA ILE A 96 2.30 -3.74 4.26
C ILE A 96 1.79 -2.82 5.36
N ASN A 97 2.06 -1.54 5.21
CA ASN A 97 1.71 -0.52 6.18
C ASN A 97 0.64 0.41 5.61
N ILE A 98 -0.62 0.09 5.91
CA ILE A 98 -1.77 0.87 5.44
C ILE A 98 -1.65 2.35 5.83
N GLN A 99 -1.08 2.67 6.99
CA GLN A 99 -0.98 4.07 7.45
C GLN A 99 -0.07 4.92 6.56
N ASN A 100 0.98 4.31 5.99
CA ASN A 100 1.97 5.02 5.19
C ASN A 100 1.78 4.85 3.69
N GLU A 101 1.26 3.69 3.26
CA GLU A 101 1.21 3.28 1.85
C GLU A 101 -0.18 3.49 1.22
N TRP A 102 -1.23 3.55 2.02
CA TRP A 102 -2.58 3.92 1.58
C TRP A 102 -2.76 5.44 1.56
N PRO A 103 -3.55 6.02 0.64
CA PRO A 103 -3.82 7.45 0.66
C PRO A 103 -4.50 7.87 1.96
N MET A 104 -4.03 8.97 2.52
CA MET A 104 -4.57 9.50 3.77
C MET A 104 -5.92 10.16 3.53
N SER A 105 -6.82 10.10 4.52
CA SER A 105 -7.99 10.95 4.54
C SER A 105 -7.60 12.44 4.66
N ASN A 106 -8.45 13.33 4.18
CA ASN A 106 -8.17 14.77 4.24
C ASN A 106 -7.81 15.25 5.65
N GLN A 107 -8.53 14.77 6.66
CA GLN A 107 -8.27 15.13 8.06
C GLN A 107 -6.90 14.58 8.55
N THR A 108 -6.55 13.36 8.15
CA THR A 108 -5.27 12.76 8.52
C THR A 108 -4.11 13.46 7.82
N PHE A 109 -4.31 13.80 6.54
CA PHE A 109 -3.33 14.54 5.75
C PHE A 109 -3.04 15.92 6.34
N GLU A 110 -4.06 16.66 6.75
CA GLU A 110 -3.90 17.95 7.42
C GLU A 110 -3.08 17.82 8.72
N LYS A 111 -3.39 16.82 9.55
CA LYS A 111 -2.60 16.54 10.76
C LYS A 111 -1.16 16.16 10.45
N TYR A 112 -0.96 15.37 9.41
CA TYR A 112 0.38 14.98 8.95
C TYR A 112 1.18 16.20 8.50
N MET A 113 0.60 17.07 7.67
CA MET A 113 1.21 18.30 7.19
C MET A 113 1.59 19.24 8.34
N ASN A 114 0.68 19.46 9.29
CA ASN A 114 0.92 20.26 10.49
C ASN A 114 2.07 19.70 11.33
N LYS A 115 2.16 18.38 11.46
CA LYS A 115 3.23 17.72 12.23
C LYS A 115 4.57 17.79 11.53
N LYS A 116 4.60 17.67 10.19
CA LYS A 116 5.84 17.59 9.41
C LYS A 116 6.44 18.95 9.12
N TYR A 117 5.63 19.92 8.75
CA TYR A 117 6.08 21.23 8.27
C TYR A 117 5.68 22.40 9.21
N GLY A 118 4.71 22.19 10.11
CA GLY A 118 4.10 23.29 10.86
C GLY A 118 3.11 24.09 10.01
N ALA A 119 2.34 24.97 10.63
CA ALA A 119 1.29 25.73 9.94
C ALA A 119 1.80 26.78 8.94
N ILE A 120 3.08 27.15 8.99
CA ILE A 120 3.65 28.28 8.23
C ILE A 120 4.38 27.80 6.98
N ASP A 121 4.93 26.58 6.97
CA ASP A 121 5.90 26.12 5.97
C ASP A 121 5.29 25.36 4.80
N TYR A 122 3.96 25.30 4.68
CA TYR A 122 3.29 24.58 3.59
C TYR A 122 3.64 25.13 2.20
N ASN A 123 3.81 26.45 2.09
CA ASN A 123 4.09 27.15 0.85
C ASN A 123 5.59 27.30 0.57
N ASN A 124 6.46 26.84 1.46
CA ASN A 124 7.88 26.86 1.22
C ASN A 124 8.23 25.91 0.05
N ILE A 125 9.21 26.30 -0.76
CA ILE A 125 9.66 25.51 -1.89
C ILE A 125 10.36 24.25 -1.37
N HIS A 126 9.87 23.08 -1.79
CA HIS A 126 10.48 21.79 -1.52
C HIS A 126 11.66 21.54 -2.49
N HIS A 127 11.41 21.72 -3.77
CA HIS A 127 12.40 21.54 -4.85
C HIS A 127 11.93 22.28 -6.12
N TYR A 128 12.74 22.27 -7.16
CA TYR A 128 12.38 22.81 -8.48
C TYR A 128 12.21 21.68 -9.47
N GLU A 129 11.16 21.77 -10.29
CA GLU A 129 10.89 20.84 -11.40
C GLU A 129 10.93 21.58 -12.74
N THR A 130 11.40 20.89 -13.79
CA THR A 130 11.39 21.44 -15.15
C THR A 130 9.97 21.69 -15.65
N LYS A 131 9.80 22.76 -16.42
CA LYS A 131 8.60 22.99 -17.25
C LYS A 131 8.73 22.21 -18.57
N GLU A 132 7.59 21.93 -19.21
CA GLU A 132 7.63 21.43 -20.57
C GLU A 132 8.04 22.56 -21.52
N ILE A 133 9.13 22.34 -22.27
CA ILE A 133 9.62 23.29 -23.24
C ILE A 133 9.60 22.62 -24.61
N LYS A 134 8.96 23.31 -25.55
CA LYS A 134 8.89 22.90 -26.95
C LYS A 134 9.76 23.81 -27.82
N ASP A 135 10.07 23.31 -29.00
CA ASP A 135 10.78 24.06 -30.02
C ASP A 135 9.95 25.31 -30.45
N SER A 136 10.58 26.19 -31.23
CA SER A 136 9.93 27.40 -31.73
C SER A 136 8.72 27.12 -32.64
N SER A 137 8.66 25.94 -33.25
CA SER A 137 7.53 25.49 -34.08
C SER A 137 6.43 24.83 -33.24
N ASN A 138 6.62 24.68 -31.90
CA ASN A 138 5.71 24.01 -30.97
C ASN A 138 5.42 22.53 -31.32
N THR A 139 6.32 21.89 -32.09
CA THR A 139 6.13 20.55 -32.61
C THR A 139 6.85 19.49 -31.75
N TYR A 140 8.08 19.78 -31.36
CA TYR A 140 8.90 18.82 -30.59
C TYR A 140 9.10 19.27 -29.15
N VAL A 141 8.96 18.32 -28.22
CA VAL A 141 9.27 18.54 -26.80
C VAL A 141 10.78 18.43 -26.61
N ILE A 142 11.44 19.55 -26.33
CA ILE A 142 12.88 19.63 -26.05
C ILE A 142 13.14 19.22 -24.59
N GLN A 143 12.32 19.69 -23.66
CA GLN A 143 12.42 19.41 -22.23
C GLN A 143 11.09 18.90 -21.72
N LYS A 144 11.09 17.72 -21.10
CA LYS A 144 9.89 17.18 -20.43
C LYS A 144 9.70 17.87 -19.08
N LYS A 145 8.45 18.02 -18.66
CA LYS A 145 8.11 18.50 -17.32
C LYS A 145 8.40 17.48 -16.24
N GLY A 146 8.62 17.93 -15.00
CA GLY A 146 8.64 17.09 -13.80
C GLY A 146 9.98 16.42 -13.51
N ILE A 147 11.08 16.92 -14.08
CA ILE A 147 12.44 16.49 -13.73
C ILE A 147 12.97 17.45 -12.65
N GLU A 148 13.44 16.91 -11.55
CA GLU A 148 14.05 17.70 -10.48
C GLU A 148 15.36 18.33 -10.95
N VAL A 149 15.49 19.64 -10.75
CA VAL A 149 16.63 20.45 -11.20
C VAL A 149 16.97 21.52 -10.16
N PRO A 150 18.20 22.08 -10.19
CA PRO A 150 18.56 23.26 -9.38
C PRO A 150 17.72 24.49 -9.76
N SER A 151 17.63 25.45 -8.85
CA SER A 151 16.88 26.70 -9.06
C SER A 151 17.40 27.56 -10.21
N ASP A 152 18.69 27.47 -10.52
CA ASP A 152 19.40 28.21 -11.55
C ASP A 152 19.54 27.44 -12.89
N PHE A 153 18.79 26.33 -13.04
CA PHE A 153 18.88 25.50 -14.23
C PHE A 153 18.48 26.28 -15.48
N THR A 154 19.32 26.24 -16.50
CA THR A 154 19.09 26.83 -17.82
C THR A 154 19.23 25.76 -18.91
N LEU A 155 18.47 25.91 -19.98
CA LEU A 155 18.49 24.99 -21.11
C LEU A 155 19.02 25.69 -22.36
N THR A 156 20.09 25.14 -22.91
CA THR A 156 20.62 25.57 -24.24
C THR A 156 20.43 24.43 -25.22
N TYR A 157 19.81 24.72 -26.37
CA TYR A 157 19.62 23.76 -27.45
C TYR A 157 19.74 24.44 -28.81
N PHE A 158 20.08 23.63 -29.83
CA PHE A 158 20.08 24.10 -31.22
C PHE A 158 18.64 24.11 -31.76
N ASP A 159 18.17 25.28 -32.22
CA ASP A 159 16.87 25.44 -32.84
C ASP A 159 17.01 25.43 -34.37
N PRO A 160 16.55 24.38 -35.07
CA PRO A 160 16.66 24.28 -36.51
C PRO A 160 15.91 25.36 -37.25
N SER A 161 14.82 25.88 -36.69
CA SER A 161 14.01 26.94 -37.33
C SER A 161 14.70 28.31 -37.30
N LEU A 162 15.55 28.53 -36.30
CA LEU A 162 16.38 29.74 -36.18
C LEU A 162 17.80 29.55 -36.70
N ASN A 163 18.16 28.32 -37.07
CA ASN A 163 19.50 27.91 -37.45
C ASN A 163 20.58 28.37 -36.45
N GLY A 164 20.30 28.25 -35.16
CA GLY A 164 21.19 28.72 -34.11
C GLY A 164 20.88 28.15 -32.73
N GLU A 165 21.80 28.41 -31.79
CA GLU A 165 21.58 28.03 -30.38
C GLU A 165 20.59 28.99 -29.70
N ARG A 166 19.71 28.42 -28.92
CA ARG A 166 18.75 29.14 -28.07
C ARG A 166 18.92 28.75 -26.61
N THR A 167 19.11 29.74 -25.76
CA THR A 167 19.17 29.55 -24.31
C THR A 167 17.88 30.06 -23.68
N ILE A 168 17.26 29.21 -22.88
CA ILE A 168 16.06 29.52 -22.10
C ILE A 168 16.43 29.49 -20.62
N THR A 169 16.09 30.54 -19.90
CA THR A 169 16.35 30.68 -18.45
C THR A 169 15.11 30.37 -17.61
N ASP A 170 13.90 30.55 -18.13
CA ASP A 170 12.65 30.20 -17.46
C ASP A 170 12.28 28.72 -17.72
N THR A 171 13.11 27.82 -17.20
CA THR A 171 13.06 26.37 -17.48
C THR A 171 12.40 25.56 -16.39
N ASN A 172 12.26 26.12 -15.19
CA ASN A 172 11.79 25.40 -14.00
C ASN A 172 10.71 26.18 -13.24
N ARG A 173 10.05 25.49 -12.30
CA ARG A 173 9.17 26.08 -11.32
C ARG A 173 9.42 25.49 -9.94
N GLY A 174 9.26 26.30 -8.91
CA GLY A 174 9.27 25.80 -7.54
C GLY A 174 8.02 24.96 -7.24
N ILE A 175 8.21 23.80 -6.65
CA ILE A 175 7.16 22.94 -6.12
C ILE A 175 7.11 23.18 -4.62
N THR A 176 5.93 23.50 -4.10
CA THR A 176 5.75 23.72 -2.66
C THR A 176 5.70 22.38 -1.90
N ASN A 177 5.94 22.44 -0.58
CA ASN A 177 5.79 21.28 0.30
C ASN A 177 4.39 20.66 0.17
N LEU A 178 3.35 21.49 0.08
CA LEU A 178 1.98 21.04 -0.09
C LEU A 178 1.77 20.32 -1.43
N GLU A 179 2.24 20.90 -2.54
CA GLU A 179 2.13 20.28 -3.88
C GLU A 179 2.85 18.94 -3.93
N TYR A 180 4.03 18.86 -3.33
CA TYR A 180 4.82 17.63 -3.26
C TYR A 180 4.08 16.52 -2.52
N GLU A 181 3.57 16.80 -1.33
CA GLU A 181 2.85 15.80 -0.54
C GLU A 181 1.50 15.40 -1.18
N LEU A 182 0.79 16.34 -1.79
CA LEU A 182 -0.43 16.03 -2.55
C LEU A 182 -0.12 15.11 -3.74
N LYS A 183 0.96 15.33 -4.46
CA LYS A 183 1.39 14.46 -5.55
C LYS A 183 1.65 13.02 -5.06
N ILE A 184 2.32 12.86 -3.92
CA ILE A 184 2.52 11.54 -3.30
C ILE A 184 1.18 10.88 -2.92
N GLN A 185 0.22 11.63 -2.38
CA GLN A 185 -1.10 11.08 -2.06
C GLN A 185 -1.87 10.67 -3.33
N ASP A 186 -1.78 11.45 -4.41
CA ASP A 186 -2.42 11.13 -5.68
C ASP A 186 -1.79 9.89 -6.35
N GLU A 187 -0.48 9.72 -6.25
CA GLU A 187 0.21 8.51 -6.72
C GLU A 187 -0.29 7.26 -5.99
N LYS A 188 -0.48 7.33 -4.67
CA LYS A 188 -1.03 6.23 -3.85
C LYS A 188 -2.47 5.87 -4.19
N ARG A 189 -3.24 6.77 -4.82
CA ARG A 189 -4.61 6.49 -5.27
C ARG A 189 -4.67 5.53 -6.45
N ASN A 190 -3.59 5.44 -7.22
CA ASN A 190 -3.51 4.56 -8.38
C ASN A 190 -3.09 3.16 -7.94
N ILE A 191 -4.04 2.26 -7.82
CA ILE A 191 -3.82 0.88 -7.39
C ILE A 191 -4.18 -0.13 -8.47
N PHE A 192 -3.71 -1.35 -8.30
CA PHE A 192 -4.08 -2.50 -9.10
C PHE A 192 -5.03 -3.39 -8.30
N ILE A 193 -6.09 -3.83 -8.94
CA ILE A 193 -7.08 -4.74 -8.38
C ILE A 193 -6.99 -6.06 -9.11
N LEU A 194 -6.88 -7.15 -8.36
CA LEU A 194 -6.90 -8.49 -8.90
C LEU A 194 -8.30 -8.81 -9.44
N ARG A 195 -8.40 -9.52 -10.55
CA ARG A 195 -9.68 -9.98 -11.09
C ARG A 195 -10.37 -10.95 -10.14
N ASP A 196 -11.68 -10.82 -10.00
CA ASP A 196 -12.52 -11.62 -9.11
C ASP A 196 -12.42 -13.13 -9.38
N THR A 197 -12.26 -13.53 -10.65
CA THR A 197 -12.10 -14.93 -11.08
C THR A 197 -10.90 -15.63 -10.45
N LEU A 198 -9.89 -14.88 -10.01
CA LEU A 198 -8.66 -15.41 -9.42
C LEU A 198 -8.69 -15.46 -7.88
N ILE A 199 -9.69 -14.86 -7.25
CA ILE A 199 -9.76 -14.78 -5.77
C ILE A 199 -9.78 -16.18 -5.13
N ALA A 200 -10.56 -17.10 -5.67
CA ALA A 200 -10.66 -18.46 -5.15
C ALA A 200 -9.30 -19.19 -5.25
N ALA A 201 -8.64 -19.13 -6.39
CA ALA A 201 -7.33 -19.76 -6.60
C ALA A 201 -6.25 -19.16 -5.68
N ILE A 202 -6.22 -17.84 -5.52
CA ILE A 202 -5.28 -17.18 -4.63
C ILE A 202 -5.57 -17.51 -3.17
N THR A 203 -6.83 -17.60 -2.77
CA THR A 203 -7.19 -17.97 -1.40
C THR A 203 -6.68 -19.37 -1.05
N GLU A 204 -6.81 -20.33 -1.94
CA GLU A 204 -6.26 -21.69 -1.70
C GLU A 204 -4.74 -21.69 -1.68
N GLN A 205 -4.08 -21.00 -2.62
CA GLN A 205 -2.63 -20.88 -2.64
C GLN A 205 -2.10 -20.24 -1.35
N ILE A 206 -2.77 -19.22 -0.81
CA ILE A 206 -2.39 -18.57 0.44
C ILE A 206 -2.52 -19.53 1.61
N LYS A 207 -3.57 -20.34 1.68
CA LYS A 207 -3.72 -21.35 2.74
C LYS A 207 -2.59 -22.37 2.69
N GLU A 208 -2.21 -22.84 1.51
CA GLU A 208 -1.08 -23.76 1.32
C GLU A 208 0.24 -23.11 1.76
N LEU A 209 0.51 -21.87 1.36
CA LEU A 209 1.74 -21.15 1.72
C LEU A 209 1.81 -20.80 3.22
N LEU A 210 0.68 -20.63 3.86
CA LEU A 210 0.61 -20.35 5.31
C LEU A 210 0.76 -21.62 6.14
N ALA A 211 0.41 -22.78 5.61
CA ALA A 211 0.53 -24.05 6.33
C ALA A 211 1.97 -24.30 6.84
N TYR A 212 2.08 -25.06 7.92
CA TYR A 212 3.39 -25.52 8.40
C TYR A 212 3.80 -26.78 7.68
N GLU A 213 5.07 -26.85 7.31
CA GLU A 213 5.66 -28.05 6.72
C GLU A 213 6.12 -29.01 7.81
N PRO A 214 5.92 -30.33 7.65
CA PRO A 214 6.49 -31.33 8.53
C PRO A 214 8.03 -31.28 8.49
N GLY A 215 8.68 -31.39 9.63
CA GLY A 215 10.16 -31.49 9.66
C GLY A 215 10.84 -30.78 10.83
N SER A 216 10.13 -29.95 11.59
CA SER A 216 10.65 -29.40 12.84
C SER A 216 10.17 -30.19 14.05
N THR A 217 10.97 -30.21 15.14
CA THR A 217 10.58 -30.80 16.43
C THR A 217 9.39 -30.09 17.08
N GLN A 218 9.05 -28.91 16.57
CA GLN A 218 7.95 -28.07 17.05
C GLN A 218 6.66 -28.28 16.25
N TYR A 219 6.71 -29.03 15.16
CA TYR A 219 5.55 -29.31 14.33
C TYR A 219 4.54 -30.21 15.05
N VAL A 220 3.29 -29.79 15.12
CA VAL A 220 2.17 -30.57 15.64
C VAL A 220 1.28 -31.01 14.48
N ASP A 221 0.79 -30.02 13.67
CA ASP A 221 0.07 -30.28 12.44
C ASP A 221 0.26 -29.12 11.44
N THR A 222 -0.42 -29.18 10.28
CA THR A 222 -0.34 -28.14 9.23
C THR A 222 -0.72 -26.74 9.70
N ASN A 223 -1.52 -26.65 10.78
CA ASN A 223 -2.02 -25.39 11.31
C ASN A 223 -1.45 -25.02 12.67
N LEU A 224 -0.62 -25.88 13.28
CA LEU A 224 -0.13 -25.68 14.64
C LEU A 224 1.33 -26.09 14.79
N VAL A 225 2.13 -25.19 15.35
CA VAL A 225 3.48 -25.49 15.89
C VAL A 225 3.53 -25.08 17.35
N ARG A 226 4.41 -25.75 18.13
CA ARG A 226 4.62 -25.48 19.54
C ARG A 226 5.93 -24.73 19.76
N GLY A 227 5.87 -23.64 20.46
CA GLY A 227 7.04 -22.82 20.81
C GLY A 227 7.68 -23.30 22.12
N ASP A 228 8.42 -24.41 22.08
CA ASP A 228 9.11 -24.92 23.28
C ASP A 228 10.43 -24.18 23.58
N ASN A 229 10.94 -23.42 22.62
CA ASN A 229 12.22 -22.75 22.78
C ASN A 229 12.03 -21.31 23.23
N ILE A 230 12.38 -21.05 24.49
CA ILE A 230 12.36 -19.74 25.13
C ILE A 230 13.43 -18.79 24.56
N ASN A 231 14.39 -19.32 23.80
CA ASN A 231 15.54 -18.58 23.24
C ASN A 231 15.36 -18.14 21.78
N LEU A 232 14.16 -18.20 21.25
CA LEU A 232 13.81 -17.58 19.96
C LEU A 232 13.50 -16.08 20.15
N TYR A 233 14.55 -15.32 20.44
CA TYR A 233 14.55 -13.85 20.46
C TYR A 233 15.77 -13.34 19.73
#